data_2198950a01886a35b342c0ed24acf1dd
#
_entry.id   2198950a01886a35b342c0ed24acf1dd
#
_cell.length_a   1.000
_cell.length_b   1.000
_cell.length_c   1.000
_cell.angle_alpha   90.00
_cell.angle_beta   90.00
_cell.angle_gamma   90.00
#
_symmetry.space_group_name_H-M   'P 1'
#
loop_
_entity.id
_entity.type
_entity.pdbx_description
1 polymer ?
#
loop_
_entity_poly.entity_id
_entity_poly.type
_entity_poly.pdbx_seq_one_letter_code
_entity_poly.pdbx_strand_id
1 'polypeptide(L)' 'MNAQESGPTKRMFLDIPNAAGLAGFSVRHFRRIIEEEQIRIVQIGRKFFILGADFERWQAQKKSKVS' A
#
# COMPACT_ATOMS: atom_id res chain seq x y z
N MET A 1 23.13 5.58 5.10
CA MET A 1 22.72 5.46 4.97
C MET A 1 21.71 5.47 4.54
N ASN A 2 21.50 5.38 4.15
CA ASN A 2 20.64 5.52 3.65
C ASN A 2 19.55 4.63 3.75
N ALA A 3 19.55 3.77 4.52
CA ALA A 3 18.50 2.89 4.78
C ALA A 3 17.29 3.62 5.10
N GLN A 4 17.45 4.73 5.69
CA GLN A 4 16.29 5.41 6.01
C GLN A 4 15.63 5.94 4.83
N GLU A 5 16.33 6.15 3.77
CA GLU A 5 15.70 6.63 2.65
C GLU A 5 14.74 5.70 2.10
N SER A 6 15.04 4.45 2.12
CA SER A 6 14.13 3.50 1.66
C SER A 6 13.02 3.33 2.60
N GLY A 7 13.27 3.62 3.85
CA GLY A 7 12.28 3.47 4.86
C GLY A 7 11.93 2.04 5.13
N PRO A 8 11.49 1.73 6.31
CA PRO A 8 11.07 0.37 6.59
C PRO A 8 9.84 -0.01 5.80
N THR A 9 8.99 0.94 5.48
CA THR A 9 7.76 0.63 4.78
C THR A 9 8.00 0.03 3.42
N LYS A 10 9.01 0.48 2.71
CA LYS A 10 9.27 -0.03 1.38
C LYS A 10 9.66 -1.48 1.36
N ARG A 11 10.28 -1.96 2.42
CA ARG A 11 10.75 -3.32 2.47
C ARG A 11 9.81 -4.24 3.18
N MET A 12 8.72 -3.71 3.71
CA MET A 12 7.82 -4.51 4.49
C MET A 12 6.58 -4.82 3.70
N PHE A 13 5.92 -5.90 4.10
CA PHE A 13 4.58 -6.17 3.63
C PHE A 13 3.61 -5.56 4.62
N LEU A 14 2.62 -4.86 4.10
CA LEU A 14 1.59 -4.28 4.94
C LEU A 14 0.33 -5.10 4.74
N ASP A 15 -0.29 -5.56 5.82
CA ASP A 15 -1.56 -6.24 5.62
C ASP A 15 -2.58 -5.21 5.17
N ILE A 16 -3.65 -5.69 4.58
CA ILE A 16 -4.62 -4.80 3.96
C ILE A 16 -5.25 -3.84 4.97
N PRO A 17 -5.68 -4.29 6.16
CA PRO A 17 -6.23 -3.33 7.11
C PRO A 17 -5.25 -2.25 7.52
N ASN A 18 -3.99 -2.61 7.67
CA ASN A 18 -2.98 -1.65 8.05
C ASN A 18 -2.75 -0.64 6.94
N ALA A 19 -2.64 -1.11 5.71
CA ALA A 19 -2.46 -0.23 4.57
C ALA A 19 -3.66 0.70 4.42
N ALA A 20 -4.86 0.19 4.61
CA ALA A 20 -6.05 1.01 4.51
C ALA A 20 -6.01 2.13 5.54
N GLY A 21 -5.63 1.81 6.78
CA GLY A 21 -5.53 2.83 7.81
C GLY A 21 -4.51 3.90 7.50
N LEU A 22 -3.37 3.48 6.97
CA LEU A 22 -2.34 4.44 6.60
C LEU A 22 -2.82 5.36 5.47
N ALA A 23 -3.64 4.85 4.59
CA ALA A 23 -4.16 5.65 3.49
C ALA A 23 -5.39 6.46 3.87
N GLY A 24 -5.95 6.20 5.05
CA GLY A 24 -7.11 6.94 5.49
C GLY A 24 -8.42 6.40 4.97
N PHE A 25 -8.47 5.12 4.62
CA PHE A 25 -9.69 4.51 4.08
C PHE A 25 -10.15 3.37 4.96
N SER A 26 -11.43 3.03 4.84
CA SER A 26 -11.91 1.81 5.45
C SER A 26 -11.34 0.62 4.67
N VAL A 27 -11.33 -0.54 5.31
CA VAL A 27 -10.83 -1.74 4.64
C VAL A 27 -11.65 -2.05 3.39
N ARG A 28 -12.97 -1.91 3.51
CA ARG A 28 -13.84 -2.21 2.37
C ARG A 28 -13.52 -1.27 1.20
N HIS A 29 -13.37 -0.01 1.48
CA HIS A 29 -13.08 0.96 0.43
C HIS A 29 -11.72 0.70 -0.19
N PHE A 30 -10.74 0.40 0.64
CA PHE A 30 -9.40 0.17 0.14
C PHE A 30 -9.33 -1.09 -0.72
N ARG A 31 -10.09 -2.13 -0.36
CA ARG A 31 -10.13 -3.32 -1.19
C ARG A 31 -10.67 -3.01 -2.58
N ARG A 32 -11.66 -2.15 -2.64
CA ARG A 32 -12.20 -1.74 -3.93
C ARG A 32 -11.15 -1.00 -4.74
N ILE A 33 -10.39 -0.13 -4.09
CA ILE A 33 -9.32 0.59 -4.77
C ILE A 33 -8.28 -0.38 -5.31
N ILE A 34 -7.93 -1.38 -4.53
CA ILE A 34 -6.95 -2.38 -4.99
C ILE A 34 -7.43 -3.03 -6.27
N GLU A 35 -8.71 -3.38 -6.34
CA GLU A 35 -9.24 -4.03 -7.52
C GLU A 35 -9.33 -3.08 -8.69
N GLU A 36 -9.82 -1.88 -8.44
CA GLU A 36 -10.01 -0.93 -9.53
C GLU A 36 -8.70 -0.44 -10.12
N GLU A 37 -7.71 -0.25 -9.29
CA GLU A 37 -6.44 0.27 -9.75
C GLU A 37 -5.41 -0.82 -9.94
N GLN A 38 -5.81 -2.06 -9.71
CA GLN A 38 -4.95 -3.22 -9.95
C GLN A 38 -3.64 -3.12 -9.21
N ILE A 39 -3.73 -2.77 -7.94
CA ILE A 39 -2.54 -2.72 -7.09
C ILE A 39 -2.15 -4.15 -6.78
N ARG A 40 -0.87 -4.44 -6.92
CA ARG A 40 -0.38 -5.78 -6.68
C ARG A 40 -0.50 -6.15 -5.21
N ILE A 41 -1.02 -7.32 -4.93
CA ILE A 41 -1.05 -7.82 -3.57
C ILE A 41 -0.43 -9.21 -3.54
N VAL A 42 -0.01 -9.61 -2.35
CA VAL A 42 0.65 -10.88 -2.15
C VAL A 42 -0.12 -11.64 -1.08
N GLN A 43 -0.34 -12.92 -1.32
CA GLN A 43 -0.99 -13.75 -0.32
C GLN A 43 0.07 -14.54 0.42
N ILE A 44 0.08 -14.44 1.73
CA ILE A 44 1.01 -15.20 2.56
C ILE A 44 0.13 -15.91 3.59
N GLY A 45 0.08 -17.22 3.49
CA GLY A 45 -0.81 -17.99 4.32
C GLY A 45 -2.24 -17.64 3.99
N ARG A 46 -2.99 -17.20 4.97
CA ARG A 46 -4.38 -16.84 4.77
C ARG A 46 -4.60 -15.35 4.70
N LYS A 47 -3.54 -14.58 4.69
CA LYS A 47 -3.67 -13.14 4.70
C LYS A 47 -3.13 -12.54 3.43
N PHE A 48 -3.66 -11.39 3.10
CA PHE A 48 -3.22 -10.65 1.93
C PHE A 48 -2.45 -9.42 2.37
N PHE A 49 -1.40 -9.14 1.63
CA PHE A 49 -0.51 -8.04 1.96
C PHE A 49 -0.22 -7.22 0.71
N ILE A 50 0.17 -5.98 0.91
CA ILE A 50 0.63 -5.15 -0.18
C ILE A 50 2.08 -4.80 0.13
N LEU A 51 2.95 -4.86 -0.87
CA LEU A 51 4.34 -4.50 -0.65
C LEU A 51 4.42 -3.00 -0.41
N GLY A 52 5.20 -2.61 0.59
CA GLY A 52 5.32 -1.21 0.93
C GLY A 52 5.72 -0.32 -0.21
N ALA A 53 6.62 -0.82 -1.06
CA ALA A 53 7.05 -0.05 -2.22
C ALA A 53 5.90 0.22 -3.17
N ASP A 54 5.05 -0.78 -3.38
CA ASP A 54 3.89 -0.60 -4.26
C ASP A 54 2.90 0.37 -3.64
N PHE A 55 2.73 0.29 -2.33
CA PHE A 55 1.83 1.19 -1.63
C PHE A 55 2.30 2.63 -1.75
N GLU A 56 3.59 2.85 -1.57
CA GLU A 56 4.12 4.20 -1.67
C GLU A 56 4.04 4.73 -3.08
N ARG A 57 4.26 3.89 -4.07
CA ARG A 57 4.14 4.31 -5.46
C ARG A 57 2.72 4.73 -5.77
N TRP A 58 1.74 3.97 -5.28
CA TRP A 58 0.35 4.30 -5.49
C TRP A 58 0.02 5.64 -4.85
N GLN A 59 0.50 5.86 -3.62
CA GLN A 59 0.26 7.12 -2.95
C GLN A 59 0.87 8.30 -3.69
N ALA A 60 2.06 8.12 -4.20
CA ALA A 60 2.73 9.18 -4.94
C ALA A 60 1.95 9.55 -6.19
N GLN A 61 1.38 8.55 -6.87
CA GLN A 61 0.59 8.82 -8.05
C GLN A 61 -0.66 9.63 -7.70
N LYS A 62 -1.26 9.31 -6.58
CA LYS A 62 -2.45 10.06 -6.17
C LYS A 62 -2.11 11.48 -5.83
N LYS A 63 -1.00 11.69 -5.16
CA LYS A 63 -0.59 13.05 -4.84
C LYS A 63 -0.32 13.86 -6.08
N SER A 64 0.29 13.24 -7.06
CA SER A 64 0.58 13.96 -8.29
C SER A 64 -0.69 14.41 -8.97
N LYS A 65 -1.72 13.58 -8.93
CA LYS A 65 -2.94 13.95 -9.59
C LYS A 65 -3.67 15.08 -8.92
N VAL A 66 -3.47 15.21 -7.64
CA VAL A 66 -4.19 16.23 -6.89
C VAL A 66 -3.66 17.60 -7.18
N SER A 67 -2.40 17.72 -7.40
CA SER A 67 -1.84 19.03 -7.64
C SER A 67 -2.11 19.53 -9.07
#